data_d8507dfcf2f3ffd66670301a6a7173d4
#
_entry.id   d8507dfcf2f3ffd66670301a6a7173d4
#
_cell.length_a   1.000
_cell.length_b   1.000
_cell.length_c   1.000
_cell.angle_alpha   90.00
_cell.angle_beta   90.00
_cell.angle_gamma   90.00
#
_symmetry.space_group_name_H-M   'P 1'
#
loop_
_entity.id
_entity.type
_entity.pdbx_description
1 polymer ?
#
loop_
_entity_poly.entity_id
_entity_poly.type
_entity_poly.pdbx_seq_one_letter_code
_entity_poly.pdbx_strand_id
1 'polypeptide(L)'
;GQEATHRRIHALFNAQIEKHGLQNAWAPRAERRMKLLAGTDARHALGITAANEHFTALFAEWLLGHPEVLAGSEPRLQALWLWHSAEEAEHKCTAFDLYQALGGNHEWRVKWMRRVTVFFLTDALRQTVNNLRRDGTLWRWSTWRSAWNHLLGPRGMLRDNLPAWRDYFRADFHPNQQH
;
A
#
# COMPACT_ATOMS: atom_id res chain seq x y z
N GLY A 1 5.54 4.79 -19.11
CA GLY A 1 5.40 3.46 -18.53
C GLY A 1 4.26 3.42 -17.54
N GLN A 2 3.91 2.25 -17.02
CA GLN A 2 2.78 1.97 -16.11
C GLN A 2 2.77 2.93 -14.91
N GLU A 3 3.89 3.12 -14.23
CA GLU A 3 4.05 4.03 -13.08
C GLU A 3 3.66 5.49 -13.36
N ALA A 4 3.91 5.98 -14.60
CA ALA A 4 3.48 7.32 -14.98
C ALA A 4 1.95 7.40 -15.12
N THR A 5 1.31 6.33 -15.55
CA THR A 5 -0.16 6.20 -15.62
C THR A 5 -0.74 6.11 -14.21
N HIS A 6 -0.18 5.29 -13.32
CA HIS A 6 -0.58 5.18 -11.91
C HIS A 6 -0.52 6.56 -11.24
N ARG A 7 0.60 7.26 -11.36
CA ARG A 7 0.75 8.62 -10.79
C ARG A 7 -0.33 9.59 -11.29
N ARG A 8 -0.69 9.54 -12.58
CA ARG A 8 -1.74 10.39 -13.17
C ARG A 8 -3.11 10.03 -12.58
N ILE A 9 -3.43 8.75 -12.46
CA ILE A 9 -4.70 8.27 -11.89
C ILE A 9 -4.81 8.70 -10.44
N HIS A 10 -3.79 8.48 -9.64
CA HIS A 10 -3.76 8.92 -8.24
C HIS A 10 -3.91 10.43 -8.09
N ALA A 11 -3.30 11.23 -8.98
CA ALA A 11 -3.47 12.67 -8.98
C ALA A 11 -4.93 13.10 -9.26
N LEU A 12 -5.61 12.43 -10.19
CA LEU A 12 -7.03 12.68 -10.48
C LEU A 12 -7.92 12.31 -9.29
N PHE A 13 -7.67 11.17 -8.63
CA PHE A 13 -8.38 10.79 -7.41
C PHE A 13 -8.16 11.77 -6.27
N ASN A 14 -6.92 12.20 -6.04
CA ASN A 14 -6.60 13.20 -5.02
C ASN A 14 -7.33 14.52 -5.28
N ALA A 15 -7.34 14.99 -6.54
CA ALA A 15 -8.07 16.19 -6.92
C ALA A 15 -9.59 16.06 -6.68
N GLN A 16 -10.16 14.87 -6.91
CA GLN A 16 -11.56 14.61 -6.62
C GLN A 16 -11.85 14.56 -5.13
N ILE A 17 -10.99 13.93 -4.33
CA ILE A 17 -11.06 13.90 -2.87
C ILE A 17 -11.04 15.34 -2.30
N GLU A 18 -10.16 16.19 -2.81
CA GLU A 18 -10.02 17.58 -2.38
C GLU A 18 -11.26 18.42 -2.70
N LYS A 19 -11.94 18.19 -3.83
CA LYS A 19 -13.21 18.86 -4.16
C LYS A 19 -14.31 18.57 -3.12
N HIS A 20 -14.25 17.44 -2.45
CA HIS A 20 -15.16 17.07 -1.37
C HIS A 20 -14.68 17.50 0.02
N GLY A 21 -13.68 18.40 0.11
CA GLY A 21 -13.16 18.91 1.38
C GLY A 21 -12.25 17.94 2.14
N LEU A 22 -11.92 16.80 1.55
CA LEU A 22 -10.96 15.84 2.10
C LEU A 22 -9.53 16.22 1.67
N GLN A 23 -8.52 15.61 2.27
CA GLN A 23 -7.12 15.96 1.98
C GLN A 23 -6.25 14.71 1.89
N ASN A 24 -5.29 14.72 0.97
CA ASN A 24 -4.17 13.80 0.99
C ASN A 24 -3.00 14.41 1.80
N ALA A 25 -2.95 14.10 3.09
CA ALA A 25 -1.86 14.50 3.97
C ALA A 25 -0.74 13.45 4.04
N TRP A 26 -0.88 12.31 3.38
CA TRP A 26 0.13 11.24 3.34
C TRP A 26 1.31 11.60 2.43
N ALA A 27 1.02 12.00 1.18
CA ALA A 27 2.05 12.27 0.18
C ALA A 27 3.15 13.23 0.67
N PRO A 28 2.85 14.40 1.29
CA PRO A 28 3.90 15.29 1.80
C PRO A 28 4.77 14.66 2.91
N ARG A 29 4.23 13.70 3.69
CA ARG A 29 5.00 12.98 4.71
C ARG A 29 5.95 11.97 4.06
N ALA A 30 5.48 11.23 3.07
CA ALA A 30 6.29 10.30 2.31
C ALA A 30 7.44 11.01 1.59
N GLU A 31 7.17 12.11 0.90
CA GLU A 31 8.19 12.93 0.23
C GLU A 31 9.27 13.43 1.19
N ARG A 32 8.90 13.93 2.37
CA ARG A 32 9.88 14.36 3.37
C ARG A 32 10.79 13.22 3.81
N ARG A 33 10.26 12.01 4.00
CA ARG A 33 11.06 10.84 4.34
C ARG A 33 12.00 10.42 3.20
N MET A 34 11.55 10.49 1.97
CA MET A 34 12.38 10.19 0.80
C MET A 34 13.53 11.18 0.64
N LYS A 35 13.29 12.48 0.89
CA LYS A 35 14.35 13.50 0.87
C LYS A 35 15.46 13.24 1.88
N LEU A 36 15.16 12.59 3.02
CA LEU A 36 16.18 12.21 4.02
C LEU A 36 17.13 11.11 3.54
N LEU A 37 16.80 10.42 2.44
CA LEU A 37 17.64 9.39 1.84
C LEU A 37 18.57 9.94 0.75
N ALA A 38 18.44 11.21 0.40
CA ALA A 38 19.29 11.83 -0.60
C ALA A 38 20.78 11.76 -0.17
N GLY A 39 21.63 11.24 -1.05
CA GLY A 39 23.05 11.05 -0.78
C GLY A 39 23.41 9.81 0.06
N THR A 40 22.43 9.00 0.48
CA THR A 40 22.70 7.70 1.12
C THR A 40 22.89 6.59 0.08
N ASP A 41 23.33 5.41 0.54
CA ASP A 41 23.47 4.22 -0.32
C ASP A 41 22.11 3.88 -0.98
N ALA A 42 22.12 3.70 -2.31
CA ALA A 42 20.91 3.42 -3.12
C ALA A 42 20.12 2.19 -2.63
N ARG A 43 20.81 1.23 -1.99
CA ARG A 43 20.16 0.05 -1.39
C ARG A 43 19.18 0.40 -0.28
N HIS A 44 19.33 1.55 0.38
CA HIS A 44 18.32 2.01 1.35
C HIS A 44 17.01 2.39 0.66
N ALA A 45 17.08 3.18 -0.41
CA ALA A 45 15.90 3.54 -1.20
C ALA A 45 15.25 2.30 -1.81
N LEU A 46 16.03 1.40 -2.40
CA LEU A 46 15.53 0.15 -2.98
C LEU A 46 14.88 -0.77 -1.95
N GLY A 47 15.48 -0.91 -0.75
CA GLY A 47 14.87 -1.71 0.32
C GLY A 47 13.53 -1.15 0.81
N ILE A 48 13.37 0.18 0.78
CA ILE A 48 12.10 0.84 1.07
C ILE A 48 11.11 0.62 -0.07
N THR A 49 11.53 0.77 -1.32
CA THR A 49 10.67 0.55 -2.49
C THR A 49 10.19 -0.91 -2.53
N ALA A 50 11.08 -1.89 -2.39
CA ALA A 50 10.72 -3.30 -2.35
C ALA A 50 9.72 -3.63 -1.22
N ALA A 51 9.86 -2.99 -0.06
CA ALA A 51 8.90 -3.16 1.04
C ALA A 51 7.53 -2.52 0.73
N ASN A 52 7.50 -1.36 0.06
CA ASN A 52 6.23 -0.74 -0.37
C ASN A 52 5.56 -1.55 -1.48
N GLU A 53 6.31 -1.99 -2.49
CA GLU A 53 5.78 -2.84 -3.57
C GLU A 53 5.22 -4.16 -3.03
N HIS A 54 5.83 -4.73 -2.00
CA HIS A 54 5.27 -5.89 -1.34
C HIS A 54 3.90 -5.58 -0.70
N PHE A 55 3.73 -4.43 -0.03
CA PHE A 55 2.43 -4.03 0.52
C PHE A 55 1.40 -3.78 -0.59
N THR A 56 1.76 -3.06 -1.65
CA THR A 56 0.83 -2.79 -2.76
C THR A 56 0.41 -4.08 -3.43
N ALA A 57 1.33 -5.01 -3.66
CA ALA A 57 1.03 -6.33 -4.22
C ALA A 57 0.08 -7.14 -3.32
N LEU A 58 0.32 -7.19 -1.99
CA LEU A 58 -0.58 -7.90 -1.06
C LEU A 58 -2.00 -7.35 -1.12
N PHE A 59 -2.16 -6.03 -1.15
CA PHE A 59 -3.48 -5.42 -1.21
C PHE A 59 -4.12 -5.57 -2.58
N ALA A 60 -3.34 -5.52 -3.64
CA ALA A 60 -3.79 -5.74 -5.00
C ALA A 60 -4.28 -7.18 -5.21
N GLU A 61 -3.51 -8.18 -4.81
CA GLU A 61 -3.89 -9.59 -4.88
C GLU A 61 -5.13 -9.88 -4.03
N TRP A 62 -5.21 -9.28 -2.83
CA TRP A 62 -6.41 -9.41 -2.00
C TRP A 62 -7.64 -8.80 -2.69
N LEU A 63 -7.53 -7.62 -3.30
CA LEU A 63 -8.63 -6.97 -4.01
C LEU A 63 -9.08 -7.77 -5.24
N LEU A 64 -8.14 -8.34 -5.99
CA LEU A 64 -8.44 -9.23 -7.12
C LEU A 64 -9.18 -10.50 -6.67
N GLY A 65 -8.87 -11.02 -5.48
CA GLY A 65 -9.57 -12.15 -4.86
C GLY A 65 -10.92 -11.79 -4.21
N HIS A 66 -11.20 -10.48 -4.04
CA HIS A 66 -12.40 -9.98 -3.36
C HIS A 66 -13.04 -8.81 -4.13
N PRO A 67 -13.35 -8.97 -5.43
CA PRO A 67 -13.89 -7.88 -6.24
C PRO A 67 -15.24 -7.36 -5.73
N GLU A 68 -15.94 -8.15 -4.91
CA GLU A 68 -17.20 -7.78 -4.28
C GLU A 68 -17.08 -6.56 -3.35
N VAL A 69 -15.89 -6.23 -2.85
CA VAL A 69 -15.69 -5.02 -2.01
C VAL A 69 -15.88 -3.73 -2.81
N LEU A 70 -15.80 -3.80 -4.13
CA LEU A 70 -16.10 -2.70 -5.04
C LEU A 70 -17.57 -2.64 -5.45
N ALA A 71 -18.41 -3.59 -4.99
CA ALA A 71 -19.82 -3.64 -5.33
C ALA A 71 -20.53 -2.35 -4.92
N GLY A 72 -21.36 -1.80 -5.82
CA GLY A 72 -22.06 -0.53 -5.61
C GLY A 72 -21.26 0.71 -6.05
N SER A 73 -19.98 0.58 -6.38
CA SER A 73 -19.22 1.65 -7.03
C SER A 73 -19.57 1.74 -8.51
N GLU A 74 -19.28 2.89 -9.14
CA GLU A 74 -19.44 3.04 -10.58
C GLU A 74 -18.63 1.95 -11.33
N PRO A 75 -19.20 1.30 -12.38
CA PRO A 75 -18.53 0.20 -13.09
C PRO A 75 -17.14 0.56 -13.65
N ARG A 76 -16.94 1.81 -14.09
CA ARG A 76 -15.63 2.28 -14.56
C ARG A 76 -14.59 2.34 -13.45
N LEU A 77 -15.01 2.69 -12.23
CA LEU A 77 -14.12 2.68 -11.05
C LEU A 77 -13.77 1.25 -10.64
N GLN A 78 -14.73 0.32 -10.69
CA GLN A 78 -14.46 -1.08 -10.44
C GLN A 78 -13.42 -1.63 -11.43
N ALA A 79 -13.63 -1.41 -12.73
CA ALA A 79 -12.67 -1.82 -13.76
C ALA A 79 -11.30 -1.18 -13.58
N LEU A 80 -11.25 0.11 -13.26
CA LEU A 80 -10.00 0.84 -13.03
C LEU A 80 -9.20 0.25 -11.86
N TRP A 81 -9.84 0.00 -10.71
CA TRP A 81 -9.16 -0.54 -9.54
C TRP A 81 -8.72 -1.98 -9.74
N LEU A 82 -9.50 -2.82 -10.41
CA LEU A 82 -9.10 -4.19 -10.73
C LEU A 82 -7.92 -4.21 -11.72
N TRP A 83 -7.96 -3.36 -12.76
CA TRP A 83 -6.85 -3.21 -13.69
C TRP A 83 -5.58 -2.72 -12.97
N HIS A 84 -5.68 -1.66 -12.16
CA HIS A 84 -4.55 -1.14 -11.39
C HIS A 84 -3.97 -2.21 -10.44
N SER A 85 -4.83 -2.98 -9.77
CA SER A 85 -4.39 -4.08 -8.92
C SER A 85 -3.67 -5.18 -9.69
N ALA A 86 -4.08 -5.49 -10.92
CA ALA A 86 -3.38 -6.46 -11.75
C ALA A 86 -1.96 -5.97 -12.10
N GLU A 87 -1.79 -4.70 -12.46
CA GLU A 87 -0.49 -4.09 -12.74
C GLU A 87 0.42 -4.05 -11.48
N GLU A 88 -0.11 -3.70 -10.30
CA GLU A 88 0.63 -3.72 -9.04
C GLU A 88 1.13 -5.13 -8.67
N ALA A 89 0.33 -6.16 -8.94
CA ALA A 89 0.74 -7.54 -8.70
C ALA A 89 1.91 -7.98 -9.59
N GLU A 90 2.04 -7.40 -10.80
CA GLU A 90 3.17 -7.67 -11.71
C GLU A 90 4.48 -7.02 -11.24
N HIS A 91 4.41 -5.88 -10.53
CA HIS A 91 5.58 -5.09 -10.14
C HIS A 91 6.35 -5.65 -8.94
N LYS A 92 5.76 -6.56 -8.16
CA LYS A 92 6.25 -7.03 -6.85
C LYS A 92 7.70 -7.51 -6.80
N CYS A 93 8.28 -7.89 -7.93
CA CYS A 93 9.64 -8.43 -7.99
C CYS A 93 10.69 -7.40 -8.39
N THR A 94 10.33 -6.36 -9.13
CA THR A 94 11.29 -5.47 -9.79
C THR A 94 12.27 -4.80 -8.83
N ALA A 95 11.77 -4.13 -7.80
CA ALA A 95 12.64 -3.48 -6.83
C ALA A 95 13.35 -4.48 -5.91
N PHE A 96 12.72 -5.62 -5.61
CA PHE A 96 13.32 -6.69 -4.82
C PHE A 96 14.54 -7.28 -5.53
N ASP A 97 14.42 -7.62 -6.81
CA ASP A 97 15.50 -8.20 -7.61
C ASP A 97 16.65 -7.20 -7.78
N LEU A 98 16.33 -5.95 -8.05
CA LEU A 98 17.36 -4.90 -8.14
C LEU A 98 18.08 -4.69 -6.80
N TYR A 99 17.35 -4.74 -5.67
CA TYR A 99 17.95 -4.68 -4.35
C TYR A 99 18.96 -5.82 -4.13
N GLN A 100 18.60 -7.04 -4.50
CA GLN A 100 19.51 -8.20 -4.41
C GLN A 100 20.70 -8.08 -5.36
N ALA A 101 20.48 -7.68 -6.60
CA ALA A 101 21.53 -7.51 -7.62
C ALA A 101 22.60 -6.49 -7.19
N LEU A 102 22.22 -5.47 -6.42
CA LEU A 102 23.13 -4.47 -5.85
C LEU A 102 23.77 -4.92 -4.52
N GLY A 103 23.66 -6.20 -4.15
CA GLY A 103 24.22 -6.74 -2.91
C GLY A 103 23.44 -6.32 -1.64
N GLY A 104 22.15 -6.08 -1.76
CA GLY A 104 21.27 -5.86 -0.62
C GLY A 104 21.20 -7.10 0.28
N ASN A 105 21.34 -6.92 1.58
CA ASN A 105 21.36 -8.03 2.52
C ASN A 105 20.02 -8.21 3.25
N HIS A 106 19.83 -9.41 3.81
CA HIS A 106 18.63 -9.79 4.54
C HIS A 106 18.32 -8.85 5.73
N GLU A 107 19.34 -8.48 6.53
CA GLU A 107 19.16 -7.65 7.72
C GLU A 107 18.58 -6.27 7.37
N TRP A 108 19.11 -5.63 6.33
CA TRP A 108 18.61 -4.34 5.84
C TRP A 108 17.21 -4.46 5.27
N ARG A 109 16.94 -5.53 4.52
CA ARG A 109 15.60 -5.81 3.98
C ARG A 109 14.56 -5.91 5.10
N VAL A 110 14.83 -6.71 6.12
CA VAL A 110 13.97 -6.88 7.29
C VAL A 110 13.81 -5.56 8.06
N LYS A 111 14.92 -4.83 8.27
CA LYS A 111 14.89 -3.51 8.95
C LYS A 111 14.00 -2.52 8.21
N TRP A 112 14.10 -2.45 6.87
CA TRP A 112 13.28 -1.56 6.08
C TRP A 112 11.83 -2.00 6.05
N MET A 113 11.53 -3.28 5.92
CA MET A 113 10.16 -3.78 6.00
C MET A 113 9.49 -3.41 7.32
N ARG A 114 10.16 -3.59 8.46
CA ARG A 114 9.61 -3.18 9.76
C ARG A 114 9.32 -1.68 9.83
N ARG A 115 10.24 -0.85 9.33
CA ARG A 115 10.05 0.61 9.31
C ARG A 115 8.92 1.04 8.38
N VAL A 116 8.88 0.48 7.18
CA VAL A 116 7.82 0.74 6.21
C VAL A 116 6.48 0.31 6.79
N THR A 117 6.38 -0.85 7.43
CA THR A 117 5.17 -1.30 8.12
C THR A 117 4.66 -0.26 9.12
N VAL A 118 5.53 0.23 10.00
CA VAL A 118 5.16 1.24 11.01
C VAL A 118 4.70 2.53 10.34
N PHE A 119 5.46 3.03 9.35
CA PHE A 119 5.10 4.28 8.66
C PHE A 119 3.82 4.13 7.86
N PHE A 120 3.65 3.02 7.15
CA PHE A 120 2.46 2.74 6.36
C PHE A 120 1.21 2.71 7.24
N LEU A 121 1.22 1.91 8.31
CA LEU A 121 0.07 1.78 9.20
C LEU A 121 -0.25 3.10 9.93
N THR A 122 0.78 3.82 10.39
CA THR A 122 0.56 5.10 11.08
C THR A 122 0.07 6.19 10.13
N ASP A 123 0.58 6.24 8.90
CA ASP A 123 0.12 7.21 7.91
C ASP A 123 -1.29 6.86 7.39
N ALA A 124 -1.59 5.59 7.17
CA ALA A 124 -2.93 5.14 6.81
C ALA A 124 -3.95 5.49 7.89
N LEU A 125 -3.63 5.20 9.16
CA LEU A 125 -4.50 5.54 10.29
C LEU A 125 -4.72 7.05 10.40
N ARG A 126 -3.64 7.84 10.35
CA ARG A 126 -3.72 9.31 10.40
C ARG A 126 -4.54 9.87 9.24
N GLN A 127 -4.33 9.37 8.03
CA GLN A 127 -5.06 9.78 6.85
C GLN A 127 -6.55 9.47 6.99
N THR A 128 -6.88 8.25 7.41
CA THR A 128 -8.26 7.80 7.62
C THR A 128 -8.95 8.65 8.69
N VAL A 129 -8.35 8.79 9.87
CA VAL A 129 -8.92 9.61 10.97
C VAL A 129 -9.12 11.06 10.54
N ASN A 130 -8.15 11.65 9.82
CA ASN A 130 -8.28 13.03 9.33
C ASN A 130 -9.48 13.18 8.38
N ASN A 131 -9.65 12.24 7.45
CA ASN A 131 -10.73 12.31 6.47
C ASN A 131 -12.10 11.99 7.11
N LEU A 132 -12.20 10.99 7.98
CA LEU A 132 -13.42 10.70 8.74
C LEU A 132 -13.83 11.87 9.64
N ARG A 133 -12.87 12.61 10.21
CA ARG A 133 -13.14 13.82 10.99
C ARG A 133 -13.73 14.93 10.11
N ARG A 134 -13.19 15.14 8.92
CA ARG A 134 -13.68 16.14 7.96
C ARG A 134 -15.05 15.79 7.40
N ASP A 135 -15.28 14.51 7.15
CA ASP A 135 -16.56 13.96 6.71
C ASP A 135 -17.62 13.89 7.81
N GLY A 136 -17.26 14.13 9.08
CA GLY A 136 -18.18 14.08 10.23
C GLY A 136 -18.61 12.67 10.64
N THR A 137 -17.94 11.63 10.13
CA THR A 137 -18.30 10.21 10.38
C THR A 137 -17.41 9.53 11.41
N LEU A 138 -16.37 10.21 11.91
CA LEU A 138 -15.39 9.64 12.85
C LEU A 138 -16.03 9.00 14.10
N TRP A 139 -17.09 9.60 14.62
CA TRP A 139 -17.74 9.14 15.86
C TRP A 139 -18.95 8.24 15.62
N ARG A 140 -19.22 7.83 14.36
CA ARG A 140 -20.30 6.90 14.06
C ARG A 140 -19.84 5.45 14.33
N TRP A 141 -20.57 4.74 15.16
CA TRP A 141 -20.28 3.33 15.45
C TRP A 141 -20.25 2.45 14.18
N SER A 142 -21.14 2.73 13.23
CA SER A 142 -21.18 2.02 11.94
C SER A 142 -19.87 2.09 11.17
N THR A 143 -19.16 3.23 11.22
CA THR A 143 -17.85 3.42 10.58
C THR A 143 -16.83 2.43 11.16
N TRP A 144 -16.72 2.34 12.47
CA TRP A 144 -15.75 1.46 13.13
C TRP A 144 -16.10 -0.02 12.99
N ARG A 145 -17.39 -0.36 13.02
CA ARG A 145 -17.84 -1.72 12.76
C ARG A 145 -17.53 -2.15 11.32
N SER A 146 -17.76 -1.27 10.35
CA SER A 146 -17.42 -1.53 8.95
C SER A 146 -15.91 -1.69 8.76
N ALA A 147 -15.11 -0.78 9.35
CA ALA A 147 -13.65 -0.88 9.31
C ALA A 147 -13.13 -2.17 9.93
N TRP A 148 -13.66 -2.58 11.09
CA TRP A 148 -13.32 -3.85 11.73
C TRP A 148 -13.60 -5.04 10.82
N ASN A 149 -14.81 -5.12 10.27
CA ASN A 149 -15.21 -6.22 9.40
C ASN A 149 -14.34 -6.28 8.14
N HIS A 150 -14.05 -5.13 7.52
CA HIS A 150 -13.24 -5.05 6.31
C HIS A 150 -11.76 -5.38 6.56
N LEU A 151 -11.20 -4.98 7.70
CA LEU A 151 -9.77 -5.15 7.98
C LEU A 151 -9.45 -6.46 8.71
N LEU A 152 -10.25 -6.83 9.72
CA LEU A 152 -9.94 -7.88 10.67
C LEU A 152 -11.02 -9.00 10.76
N GLY A 153 -12.18 -8.79 10.14
CA GLY A 153 -13.26 -9.78 10.09
C GLY A 153 -12.87 -11.04 9.32
N PRO A 154 -13.77 -12.03 9.22
CA PRO A 154 -13.59 -13.16 8.32
C PRO A 154 -13.36 -12.64 6.89
N ARG A 155 -12.28 -13.09 6.24
CA ARG A 155 -11.81 -12.55 4.93
C ARG A 155 -11.42 -11.08 4.96
N GLY A 156 -10.98 -10.59 6.13
CA GLY A 156 -10.53 -9.19 6.30
C GLY A 156 -9.14 -8.96 5.72
N MET A 157 -8.98 -7.83 5.05
CA MET A 157 -7.76 -7.50 4.29
C MET A 157 -6.46 -7.67 5.08
N LEU A 158 -6.39 -7.15 6.30
CA LEU A 158 -5.16 -7.29 7.12
C LEU A 158 -4.99 -8.70 7.66
N ARG A 159 -6.09 -9.38 7.99
CA ARG A 159 -6.06 -10.75 8.51
C ARG A 159 -5.55 -11.73 7.45
N ASP A 160 -6.08 -11.63 6.23
CA ASP A 160 -5.74 -12.55 5.15
C ASP A 160 -4.33 -12.34 4.63
N ASN A 161 -3.84 -11.08 4.65
CA ASN A 161 -2.49 -10.74 4.21
C ASN A 161 -1.40 -10.96 5.27
N LEU A 162 -1.75 -11.23 6.53
CA LEU A 162 -0.78 -11.39 7.61
C LEU A 162 0.24 -12.53 7.39
N PRO A 163 -0.16 -13.72 6.89
CA PRO A 163 0.80 -14.79 6.58
C PRO A 163 1.81 -14.35 5.51
N ALA A 164 1.36 -13.79 4.39
CA ALA A 164 2.21 -13.35 3.31
C ALA A 164 3.14 -12.18 3.73
N TRP A 165 2.64 -11.24 4.55
CA TRP A 165 3.49 -10.22 5.16
C TRP A 165 4.58 -10.83 6.05
N ARG A 166 4.30 -11.90 6.82
CA ARG A 166 5.29 -12.61 7.66
C ARG A 166 6.34 -13.32 6.83
N ASP A 167 5.97 -13.89 5.69
CA ASP A 167 6.90 -14.59 4.81
C ASP A 167 8.02 -13.68 4.29
N TYR A 168 7.77 -12.39 4.14
CA TYR A 168 8.79 -11.42 3.74
C TYR A 168 10.03 -11.42 4.66
N PHE A 169 9.89 -11.82 5.91
CA PHE A 169 10.97 -11.84 6.90
C PHE A 169 11.84 -13.11 6.82
N ARG A 170 11.49 -14.08 6.02
CA ARG A 170 12.28 -15.29 5.82
C ARG A 170 13.55 -14.97 5.03
N ALA A 171 14.66 -15.64 5.35
CA ALA A 171 15.93 -15.42 4.64
C ALA A 171 15.87 -15.83 3.17
N ASP A 172 15.13 -16.91 2.87
CA ASP A 172 14.92 -17.50 1.55
C ASP A 172 13.70 -16.92 0.80
N PHE A 173 13.11 -15.83 1.30
CA PHE A 173 11.94 -15.19 0.70
C PHE A 173 12.25 -14.58 -0.67
N HIS A 174 11.36 -14.84 -1.63
CA HIS A 174 11.27 -14.12 -2.89
C HIS A 174 9.81 -13.84 -3.24
N PRO A 175 9.45 -12.63 -3.75
CA PRO A 175 8.05 -12.27 -4.04
C PRO A 175 7.34 -13.22 -5.00
N ASN A 176 8.05 -13.85 -5.95
CA ASN A 176 7.49 -14.85 -6.87
C ASN A 176 7.01 -16.15 -6.20
N GLN A 177 7.33 -16.37 -4.94
CA GLN A 177 6.86 -17.56 -4.18
C GLN A 177 5.46 -17.38 -3.61
N GLN A 178 4.90 -16.17 -3.73
CA GLN A 178 3.56 -15.84 -3.24
C GLN A 178 2.59 -15.75 -4.44
N HIS A 179 1.56 -16.59 -4.39
CA HIS A 179 0.46 -16.65 -5.35
C HIS A 179 -0.88 -16.57 -4.61
#